data_7d83662d956ae4c4e24f311e36dcf964
#
_entry.id   7d83662d956ae4c4e24f311e36dcf964
#
_cell.length_a   1.000
_cell.length_b   1.000
_cell.length_c   1.000
_cell.angle_alpha   90.00
_cell.angle_beta   90.00
_cell.angle_gamma   90.00
#
_symmetry.space_group_name_H-M   'P 1'
#
loop_
_entity.id
_entity.type
_entity.pdbx_description
1 polymer ?
#
loop_
_entity_poly.entity_id
_entity_poly.type
_entity_poly.pdbx_seq_one_letter_code
_entity_poly.pdbx_strand_id
1 'polypeptide(L)'
;MSNTIELAKSFVPKLDECYRLASLTSVLDGAPELAKQGANANELIIPMMSMDGLADYSRNGGYVQGGVTMTNETVKCNFDRGRRFDVDVMDNLETAGLAFGRLSAQFIRDKVVPELDAFRFASYCGISDVTKKEETLADGAATVAALSAAVTAMDDEEVTATGRYLFITPTLLQGMAGYTG
;
A
#
# COMPACT_ATOMS: atom_id res chain seq x y z
N MET A 1 0.87 -38.72 13.17
CA MET A 1 1.89 -38.37 12.17
C MET A 1 1.82 -36.85 11.99
N SER A 2 2.75 -36.13 12.65
CA SER A 2 2.77 -34.68 12.66
C SER A 2 3.91 -34.20 11.78
N ASN A 3 3.60 -33.83 10.55
CA ASN A 3 4.61 -33.31 9.62
C ASN A 3 4.18 -32.05 8.86
N THR A 4 3.13 -31.39 9.32
CA THR A 4 2.49 -30.29 8.55
C THR A 4 2.93 -28.88 8.92
N ILE A 5 3.67 -28.71 10.02
CA ILE A 5 3.92 -27.36 10.58
C ILE A 5 5.20 -26.72 10.03
N GLU A 6 6.24 -27.49 9.72
CA GLU A 6 7.51 -26.94 9.20
C GLU A 6 7.44 -26.56 7.71
N LEU A 7 6.67 -27.30 6.91
CA LEU A 7 6.45 -26.98 5.50
C LEU A 7 5.72 -25.63 5.30
N ALA A 8 4.75 -25.31 6.15
CA ALA A 8 4.02 -24.05 6.05
C ALA A 8 4.91 -22.83 6.28
N LYS A 9 5.86 -22.89 7.23
CA LYS A 9 6.77 -21.77 7.54
C LYS A 9 7.75 -21.45 6.41
N SER A 10 8.12 -22.41 5.58
CA SER A 10 9.05 -22.21 4.46
C SER A 10 8.38 -21.61 3.21
N PHE A 11 7.06 -21.69 3.08
CA PHE A 11 6.33 -21.16 1.92
C PHE A 11 5.95 -19.68 2.06
N VAL A 12 5.71 -19.20 3.28
CA VAL A 12 5.28 -17.81 3.51
C VAL A 12 6.24 -16.77 2.91
N PRO A 13 7.57 -16.85 3.11
CA PRO A 13 8.50 -15.88 2.50
C PRO A 13 8.47 -15.90 0.96
N LYS A 14 8.32 -17.08 0.34
CA LYS A 14 8.23 -17.20 -1.13
C LYS A 14 6.93 -16.61 -1.68
N LEU A 15 5.83 -16.77 -0.97
CA LEU A 15 4.54 -16.19 -1.34
C LEU A 15 4.57 -14.66 -1.19
N ASP A 16 5.20 -14.13 -0.14
CA ASP A 16 5.41 -12.71 0.06
C ASP A 16 6.31 -12.10 -1.02
N GLU A 17 7.37 -12.79 -1.43
CA GLU A 17 8.21 -12.39 -2.56
C GLU A 17 7.41 -12.33 -3.87
N CYS A 18 6.60 -13.35 -4.17
CA CYS A 18 5.71 -13.35 -5.34
C CYS A 18 4.74 -12.16 -5.32
N TYR A 19 4.18 -11.83 -4.17
CA TYR A 19 3.30 -10.68 -4.00
C TYR A 19 4.04 -9.39 -4.28
N ARG A 20 5.18 -9.13 -3.63
CA ARG A 20 5.94 -7.89 -3.78
C ARG A 20 6.40 -7.63 -5.22
N LEU A 21 6.76 -8.68 -5.95
CA LEU A 21 7.17 -8.57 -7.35
C LEU A 21 6.01 -8.30 -8.31
N ALA A 22 4.79 -8.69 -7.96
CA ALA A 22 3.63 -8.60 -8.85
C ALA A 22 2.73 -7.39 -8.53
N SER A 23 2.67 -6.93 -7.27
CA SER A 23 1.79 -5.85 -6.84
C SER A 23 2.31 -4.47 -7.25
N LEU A 24 1.46 -3.67 -7.87
CA LEU A 24 1.75 -2.27 -8.22
C LEU A 24 1.76 -1.38 -6.97
N THR A 25 0.93 -1.69 -5.99
CA THR A 25 0.79 -0.89 -4.76
C THR A 25 1.76 -1.27 -3.66
N SER A 26 2.63 -2.27 -3.88
CA SER A 26 3.64 -2.69 -2.89
C SER A 26 4.62 -1.59 -2.51
N VAL A 27 4.85 -0.61 -3.39
CA VAL A 27 5.69 0.58 -3.12
C VAL A 27 5.09 1.50 -2.05
N LEU A 28 3.79 1.37 -1.77
CA LEU A 28 3.07 2.14 -0.74
C LEU A 28 3.00 1.39 0.60
N ASP A 29 3.55 0.19 0.69
CA ASP A 29 3.60 -0.57 1.94
C ASP A 29 4.49 0.19 2.93
N GLY A 30 3.91 0.60 4.06
CA GLY A 30 4.61 1.28 5.13
C GLY A 30 5.48 0.33 5.95
N ALA A 31 6.12 0.87 7.00
CA ALA A 31 6.91 0.10 7.94
C ALA A 31 5.98 -0.71 8.88
N PRO A 32 5.90 -2.04 8.74
CA PRO A 32 4.97 -2.86 9.52
C PRO A 32 5.27 -2.84 11.03
N GLU A 33 6.49 -2.51 11.42
CA GLU A 33 6.89 -2.38 12.81
C GLU A 33 6.24 -1.21 13.57
N LEU A 34 5.70 -0.22 12.87
CA LEU A 34 4.99 0.91 13.47
C LEU A 34 3.55 0.57 13.84
N ALA A 35 2.97 -0.45 13.21
CA ALA A 35 1.62 -0.90 13.50
C ALA A 35 1.64 -2.01 14.56
N LYS A 36 0.85 -1.84 15.62
CA LYS A 36 0.67 -2.84 16.66
C LYS A 36 -0.66 -3.56 16.46
N GLN A 37 -0.68 -4.86 16.76
CA GLN A 37 -1.92 -5.60 16.79
C GLN A 37 -2.83 -5.04 17.89
N GLY A 38 -4.10 -4.78 17.56
CA GLY A 38 -5.11 -4.34 18.51
C GLY A 38 -5.56 -5.45 19.46
N ALA A 39 -6.52 -5.13 20.32
CA ALA A 39 -7.12 -6.09 21.25
C ALA A 39 -7.90 -7.20 20.53
N ASN A 40 -8.43 -6.90 19.34
CA ASN A 40 -9.13 -7.86 18.49
C ASN A 40 -8.25 -8.28 17.31
N ALA A 41 -8.48 -9.47 16.78
CA ALA A 41 -7.68 -10.05 15.70
C ALA A 41 -7.65 -9.22 14.40
N ASN A 42 -8.68 -8.38 14.17
CA ASN A 42 -8.86 -7.59 12.94
C ASN A 42 -8.63 -6.08 13.18
N GLU A 43 -7.90 -5.72 14.22
CA GLU A 43 -7.61 -4.32 14.55
C GLU A 43 -6.11 -4.05 14.52
N LEU A 44 -5.74 -2.94 13.90
CA LEU A 44 -4.38 -2.38 13.94
C LEU A 44 -4.40 -1.07 14.70
N ILE A 45 -3.44 -0.89 15.60
CA ILE A 45 -3.25 0.35 16.35
C ILE A 45 -2.05 1.07 15.78
N ILE A 46 -2.28 2.30 15.32
CA ILE A 46 -1.25 3.18 14.76
C ILE A 46 -1.03 4.31 15.76
N PRO A 47 0.14 4.38 16.41
CA PRO A 47 0.46 5.49 17.30
C PRO A 47 0.74 6.76 16.50
N MET A 48 0.04 7.84 16.83
CA MET A 48 0.24 9.17 16.28
C MET A 48 0.80 10.10 17.35
N MET A 49 1.79 10.90 16.99
CA MET A 49 2.41 11.86 17.89
C MET A 49 2.26 13.26 17.31
N SER A 50 1.77 14.17 18.13
CA SER A 50 1.73 15.62 17.85
C SER A 50 2.54 16.34 18.91
N MET A 51 3.26 17.39 18.49
CA MET A 51 4.09 18.21 19.37
C MET A 51 4.00 19.67 18.99
N ASP A 52 4.16 20.54 19.96
CA ASP A 52 4.21 21.97 19.73
C ASP A 52 5.46 22.35 18.93
N GLY A 53 5.33 23.36 18.08
CA GLY A 53 6.44 23.92 17.32
C GLY A 53 7.41 24.72 18.18
N LEU A 54 8.38 25.37 17.52
CA LEU A 54 9.32 26.27 18.18
C LEU A 54 8.60 27.50 18.72
N ALA A 55 8.99 27.94 19.91
CA ALA A 55 8.53 29.19 20.53
C ALA A 55 9.69 30.13 20.75
N ASP A 56 9.38 31.43 20.90
CA ASP A 56 10.38 32.47 21.12
C ASP A 56 11.12 32.26 22.44
N TYR A 57 12.44 32.24 22.34
CA TYR A 57 13.31 32.22 23.50
C TYR A 57 13.53 33.62 24.08
N SER A 58 13.37 33.74 25.38
CA SER A 58 13.70 34.99 26.10
C SER A 58 14.87 34.76 27.04
N ARG A 59 15.86 35.66 27.00
CA ARG A 59 17.06 35.55 27.84
C ARG A 59 16.73 35.56 29.34
N ASN A 60 15.67 36.22 29.75
CA ASN A 60 15.25 36.34 31.16
C ASN A 60 14.17 35.33 31.53
N GLY A 61 13.35 34.87 30.57
CA GLY A 61 12.26 33.92 30.80
C GLY A 61 12.63 32.46 30.48
N GLY A 62 13.75 32.23 29.78
CA GLY A 62 14.16 30.89 29.35
C GLY A 62 13.36 30.34 28.18
N TYR A 63 13.25 29.02 28.12
CA TYR A 63 12.49 28.28 27.12
C TYR A 63 11.03 28.14 27.51
N VAL A 64 10.13 28.28 26.55
CA VAL A 64 8.70 27.99 26.73
C VAL A 64 8.55 26.45 26.75
N GLN A 65 7.80 25.93 27.71
CA GLN A 65 7.52 24.50 27.79
C GLN A 65 6.48 24.12 26.74
N GLY A 66 6.86 23.21 25.83
CA GLY A 66 5.98 22.65 24.84
C GLY A 66 5.26 21.37 25.33
N GLY A 67 4.08 21.11 24.76
CA GLY A 67 3.30 19.91 24.97
C GLY A 67 3.61 18.85 23.91
N VAL A 68 3.53 17.59 24.31
CA VAL A 68 3.54 16.43 23.41
C VAL A 68 2.28 15.62 23.68
N THR A 69 1.53 15.34 22.59
CA THR A 69 0.33 14.52 22.67
C THR A 69 0.55 13.26 21.85
N MET A 70 0.33 12.09 22.45
CA MET A 70 0.36 10.81 21.78
C MET A 70 -1.04 10.21 21.78
N THR A 71 -1.57 9.97 20.59
CA THR A 71 -2.87 9.34 20.39
C THR A 71 -2.70 8.05 19.61
N ASN A 72 -3.60 7.09 19.83
CA ASN A 72 -3.63 5.85 19.09
C ASN A 72 -4.85 5.86 18.16
N GLU A 73 -4.64 5.70 16.88
CA GLU A 73 -5.70 5.44 15.93
C GLU A 73 -5.91 3.94 15.77
N THR A 74 -7.17 3.50 15.83
CA THR A 74 -7.51 2.09 15.64
C THR A 74 -8.15 1.92 14.27
N VAL A 75 -7.46 1.19 13.40
CA VAL A 75 -7.92 0.86 12.06
C VAL A 75 -8.45 -0.57 12.05
N LYS A 76 -9.67 -0.78 11.55
CA LYS A 76 -10.27 -2.11 11.38
C LYS A 76 -9.98 -2.66 10.00
N CYS A 77 -9.47 -3.90 9.96
CA CYS A 77 -9.30 -4.64 8.72
C CYS A 77 -10.68 -5.17 8.29
N ASN A 78 -11.19 -4.67 7.17
CA ASN A 78 -12.51 -5.00 6.63
C ASN A 78 -12.45 -5.83 5.34
N PHE A 79 -11.25 -6.23 4.91
CA PHE A 79 -11.05 -7.03 3.72
C PHE A 79 -10.49 -8.40 4.13
N ASP A 80 -11.36 -9.42 4.09
CA ASP A 80 -11.02 -10.80 4.39
C ASP A 80 -11.63 -11.71 3.33
N ARG A 81 -10.80 -12.22 2.43
CA ARG A 81 -11.21 -13.10 1.35
C ARG A 81 -10.22 -14.24 1.18
N GLY A 82 -10.74 -15.43 0.94
CA GLY A 82 -9.94 -16.62 0.75
C GLY A 82 -10.59 -17.62 -0.19
N ARG A 83 -9.78 -18.52 -0.73
CA ARG A 83 -10.25 -19.69 -1.47
C ARG A 83 -9.42 -20.91 -1.08
N ARG A 84 -10.10 -22.03 -0.92
CA ARG A 84 -9.46 -23.33 -0.66
C ARG A 84 -9.31 -24.08 -1.96
N PHE A 85 -8.13 -24.63 -2.17
CA PHE A 85 -7.82 -25.60 -3.22
C PHE A 85 -7.29 -26.88 -2.57
N ASP A 86 -7.82 -28.01 -2.97
CA ASP A 86 -7.35 -29.31 -2.55
C ASP A 86 -6.60 -29.94 -3.72
N VAL A 87 -5.34 -30.31 -3.50
CA VAL A 87 -4.50 -31.04 -4.46
C VAL A 87 -4.27 -32.44 -3.88
N ASP A 88 -4.59 -33.47 -4.65
CA ASP A 88 -4.36 -34.84 -4.22
C ASP A 88 -2.86 -35.08 -4.01
N VAL A 89 -2.53 -35.87 -2.96
CA VAL A 89 -1.15 -36.18 -2.60
C VAL A 89 -0.48 -37.01 -3.71
N MET A 90 -1.21 -37.90 -4.36
CA MET A 90 -0.70 -38.72 -5.45
C MET A 90 -0.37 -37.86 -6.67
N ASP A 91 -1.27 -36.96 -7.08
CA ASP A 91 -1.05 -36.06 -8.20
C ASP A 91 0.14 -35.11 -7.94
N ASN A 92 0.31 -34.67 -6.70
CA ASN A 92 1.44 -33.84 -6.31
C ASN A 92 2.77 -34.63 -6.33
N LEU A 93 2.76 -35.90 -5.94
CA LEU A 93 3.94 -36.77 -6.03
C LEU A 93 4.31 -37.08 -7.49
N GLU A 94 3.33 -37.37 -8.36
CA GLU A 94 3.55 -37.63 -9.79
C GLU A 94 4.14 -36.37 -10.50
N THR A 95 3.79 -35.18 -10.06
CA THR A 95 4.35 -33.91 -10.58
C THR A 95 5.62 -33.46 -9.86
N ALA A 96 6.22 -34.31 -9.03
CA ALA A 96 7.41 -33.98 -8.22
C ALA A 96 7.26 -32.74 -7.33
N GLY A 97 6.06 -32.47 -6.80
CA GLY A 97 5.75 -31.33 -5.95
C GLY A 97 5.58 -29.99 -6.69
N LEU A 98 5.65 -30.01 -8.02
CA LEU A 98 5.52 -28.78 -8.81
C LEU A 98 4.08 -28.25 -8.87
N ALA A 99 3.08 -29.13 -8.78
CA ALA A 99 1.67 -28.75 -8.90
C ALA A 99 1.26 -27.74 -7.83
N PHE A 100 1.52 -28.04 -6.57
CA PHE A 100 1.17 -27.16 -5.46
C PHE A 100 1.95 -25.83 -5.50
N GLY A 101 3.26 -25.87 -5.76
CA GLY A 101 4.09 -24.67 -5.81
C GLY A 101 3.69 -23.73 -6.95
N ARG A 102 3.40 -24.27 -8.13
CA ARG A 102 2.92 -23.49 -9.28
C ARG A 102 1.53 -22.92 -9.05
N LEU A 103 0.60 -23.74 -8.54
CA LEU A 103 -0.77 -23.30 -8.24
C LEU A 103 -0.76 -22.11 -7.28
N SER A 104 0.00 -22.19 -6.19
CA SER A 104 0.07 -21.15 -5.18
C SER A 104 0.64 -19.84 -5.75
N ALA A 105 1.79 -19.90 -6.43
CA ALA A 105 2.43 -18.72 -7.00
C ALA A 105 1.59 -18.07 -8.12
N GLN A 106 0.97 -18.89 -8.98
CA GLN A 106 0.12 -18.41 -10.06
C GLN A 106 -1.18 -17.81 -9.52
N PHE A 107 -1.80 -18.45 -8.52
CA PHE A 107 -3.01 -17.92 -7.88
C PHE A 107 -2.77 -16.53 -7.25
N ILE A 108 -1.65 -16.36 -6.54
CA ILE A 108 -1.29 -15.06 -5.97
C ILE A 108 -1.17 -14.02 -7.08
N ARG A 109 -0.38 -14.29 -8.11
CA ARG A 109 -0.12 -13.35 -9.20
C ARG A 109 -1.36 -12.99 -10.00
N ASP A 110 -2.18 -13.99 -10.34
CA ASP A 110 -3.26 -13.82 -11.30
C ASP A 110 -4.59 -13.43 -10.65
N LYS A 111 -4.76 -13.69 -9.35
CA LYS A 111 -6.02 -13.50 -8.62
C LYS A 111 -5.89 -12.61 -7.40
N VAL A 112 -4.95 -12.89 -6.51
CA VAL A 112 -4.84 -12.16 -5.24
C VAL A 112 -4.31 -10.75 -5.47
N VAL A 113 -3.22 -10.60 -6.22
CA VAL A 113 -2.58 -9.29 -6.44
C VAL A 113 -3.50 -8.31 -7.16
N PRO A 114 -4.14 -8.64 -8.30
CA PRO A 114 -5.02 -7.67 -8.96
C PRO A 114 -6.23 -7.28 -8.11
N GLU A 115 -6.78 -8.21 -7.33
CA GLU A 115 -7.90 -7.93 -6.44
C GLU A 115 -7.48 -7.02 -5.27
N LEU A 116 -6.31 -7.27 -4.69
CA LEU A 116 -5.77 -6.46 -3.61
C LEU A 116 -5.40 -5.05 -4.07
N ASP A 117 -4.75 -4.92 -5.23
CA ASP A 117 -4.43 -3.62 -5.82
C ASP A 117 -5.69 -2.81 -6.13
N ALA A 118 -6.72 -3.45 -6.71
CA ALA A 118 -8.00 -2.81 -6.98
C ALA A 118 -8.69 -2.35 -5.68
N PHE A 119 -8.67 -3.18 -4.64
CA PHE A 119 -9.21 -2.83 -3.33
C PHE A 119 -8.48 -1.63 -2.72
N ARG A 120 -7.15 -1.62 -2.79
CA ARG A 120 -6.32 -0.51 -2.27
C ARG A 120 -6.62 0.81 -2.98
N PHE A 121 -6.65 0.82 -4.32
CA PHE A 121 -7.01 2.01 -5.08
C PHE A 121 -8.43 2.51 -4.75
N ALA A 122 -9.40 1.60 -4.65
CA ALA A 122 -10.76 1.96 -4.26
C ALA A 122 -10.81 2.54 -2.84
N SER A 123 -10.04 1.96 -1.91
CA SER A 123 -9.95 2.44 -0.53
C SER A 123 -9.33 3.83 -0.46
N TYR A 124 -8.22 4.08 -1.16
CA TYR A 124 -7.59 5.41 -1.21
C TYR A 124 -8.51 6.47 -1.80
N CYS A 125 -9.22 6.14 -2.88
CA CYS A 125 -10.25 7.02 -3.44
C CYS A 125 -11.46 7.22 -2.51
N GLY A 126 -11.69 6.32 -1.56
CA GLY A 126 -12.76 6.40 -0.57
C GLY A 126 -12.48 7.32 0.62
N ILE A 127 -11.22 7.64 0.90
CA ILE A 127 -10.83 8.49 2.04
C ILE A 127 -11.32 9.93 1.80
N SER A 128 -11.97 10.53 2.81
CA SER A 128 -12.54 11.88 2.72
C SER A 128 -11.47 12.98 2.55
N ASP A 129 -10.34 12.78 3.22
CA ASP A 129 -9.27 13.79 3.31
C ASP A 129 -8.31 13.77 2.11
N VAL A 130 -8.50 12.82 1.18
CA VAL A 130 -7.75 12.77 -0.08
C VAL A 130 -8.41 13.69 -1.10
N THR A 131 -7.65 14.61 -1.65
CA THR A 131 -8.10 15.51 -2.73
C THR A 131 -8.45 14.70 -3.98
N LYS A 132 -9.67 14.86 -4.46
CA LYS A 132 -10.20 14.17 -5.65
C LYS A 132 -10.56 15.18 -6.70
N LYS A 133 -10.14 14.93 -7.93
CA LYS A 133 -10.51 15.74 -9.08
C LYS A 133 -11.04 14.83 -10.17
N GLU A 134 -12.31 15.04 -10.54
CA GLU A 134 -12.93 14.36 -11.67
C GLU A 134 -12.72 15.19 -12.93
N GLU A 135 -11.98 14.68 -13.89
CA GLU A 135 -11.61 15.38 -15.10
C GLU A 135 -11.53 14.41 -16.27
N THR A 136 -11.96 14.85 -17.46
CA THR A 136 -11.79 14.08 -18.68
C THR A 136 -10.46 14.47 -19.34
N LEU A 137 -9.51 13.55 -19.35
CA LEU A 137 -8.21 13.73 -19.98
C LEU A 137 -8.30 13.28 -21.44
N ALA A 138 -8.57 14.22 -22.35
CA ALA A 138 -8.85 13.92 -23.76
C ALA A 138 -7.57 13.60 -24.54
N ASP A 139 -6.44 14.17 -24.17
CA ASP A 139 -5.16 14.06 -24.88
C ASP A 139 -3.95 14.12 -23.93
N GLY A 140 -2.76 14.00 -24.49
CA GLY A 140 -1.50 14.06 -23.74
C GLY A 140 -1.25 15.42 -23.10
N ALA A 141 -1.67 16.52 -23.74
CA ALA A 141 -1.52 17.86 -23.19
C ALA A 141 -2.37 18.05 -21.93
N ALA A 142 -3.64 17.61 -21.96
CA ALA A 142 -4.52 17.63 -20.80
C ALA A 142 -3.97 16.76 -19.66
N THR A 143 -3.40 15.60 -19.99
CA THR A 143 -2.79 14.70 -18.98
C THR A 143 -1.58 15.34 -18.32
N VAL A 144 -0.68 15.98 -19.09
CA VAL A 144 0.49 16.69 -18.55
C VAL A 144 0.07 17.89 -17.70
N ALA A 145 -0.93 18.64 -18.13
CA ALA A 145 -1.46 19.78 -17.38
C ALA A 145 -2.08 19.34 -16.03
N ALA A 146 -2.85 18.25 -16.03
CA ALA A 146 -3.43 17.70 -14.81
C ALA A 146 -2.35 17.20 -13.82
N LEU A 147 -1.31 16.54 -14.34
CA LEU A 147 -0.17 16.08 -13.54
C LEU A 147 0.60 17.27 -12.94
N SER A 148 0.88 18.31 -13.74
CA SER A 148 1.54 19.52 -13.26
C SER A 148 0.72 20.21 -12.17
N ALA A 149 -0.60 20.31 -12.35
CA ALA A 149 -1.47 20.88 -11.33
C ALA A 149 -1.48 20.07 -10.02
N ALA A 150 -1.44 18.75 -10.12
CA ALA A 150 -1.37 17.87 -8.95
C ALA A 150 -0.03 18.01 -8.20
N VAL A 151 1.09 18.11 -8.93
CA VAL A 151 2.41 18.35 -8.34
C VAL A 151 2.45 19.72 -7.65
N THR A 152 1.95 20.78 -8.30
CA THR A 152 1.88 22.12 -7.73
C THR A 152 1.04 22.13 -6.44
N ALA A 153 -0.11 21.45 -6.44
CA ALA A 153 -0.95 21.37 -5.24
C ALA A 153 -0.24 20.67 -4.06
N MET A 154 0.54 19.62 -4.35
CA MET A 154 1.36 18.97 -3.31
C MET A 154 2.50 19.87 -2.82
N ASP A 155 3.08 20.69 -3.69
CA ASP A 155 4.14 21.62 -3.31
C ASP A 155 3.59 22.78 -2.47
N ASP A 156 2.40 23.29 -2.80
CA ASP A 156 1.70 24.31 -2.03
C ASP A 156 1.33 23.83 -0.61
N GLU A 157 1.06 22.54 -0.44
CA GLU A 157 0.79 21.88 0.85
C GLU A 157 2.08 21.40 1.56
N GLU A 158 3.25 21.82 1.08
CA GLU A 158 4.57 21.48 1.66
C GLU A 158 4.86 19.97 1.74
N VAL A 159 4.21 19.15 0.89
CA VAL A 159 4.50 17.70 0.82
C VAL A 159 5.90 17.47 0.27
N THR A 160 6.70 16.66 0.93
CA THR A 160 8.07 16.33 0.49
C THR A 160 8.12 15.82 -0.95
N ALA A 161 9.09 16.29 -1.73
CA ALA A 161 9.23 15.89 -3.14
C ALA A 161 9.69 14.43 -3.31
N THR A 162 10.31 13.85 -2.27
CA THR A 162 10.77 12.46 -2.27
C THR A 162 9.66 11.50 -1.87
N GLY A 163 9.60 10.34 -2.53
CA GLY A 163 8.60 9.31 -2.20
C GLY A 163 7.23 9.54 -2.83
N ARG A 164 7.10 10.44 -3.80
CA ARG A 164 5.87 10.60 -4.59
C ARG A 164 5.83 9.54 -5.68
N TYR A 165 4.69 8.89 -5.83
CA TYR A 165 4.44 7.87 -6.84
C TYR A 165 3.28 8.26 -7.73
N LEU A 166 3.40 8.00 -9.02
CA LEU A 166 2.36 8.19 -10.02
C LEU A 166 1.88 6.84 -10.53
N PHE A 167 0.59 6.56 -10.38
CA PHE A 167 -0.06 5.43 -11.02
C PHE A 167 -0.89 5.94 -12.20
N ILE A 168 -0.57 5.48 -13.39
CA ILE A 168 -1.19 5.94 -14.63
C ILE A 168 -1.58 4.75 -15.49
N THR A 169 -2.68 4.89 -16.25
CA THR A 169 -3.08 3.86 -17.20
C THR A 169 -2.18 3.88 -18.44
N PRO A 170 -1.96 2.73 -19.10
CA PRO A 170 -1.12 2.67 -20.32
C PRO A 170 -1.59 3.62 -21.44
N THR A 171 -2.89 3.81 -21.58
CA THR A 171 -3.46 4.70 -22.60
C THR A 171 -3.06 6.16 -22.38
N LEU A 172 -3.15 6.65 -21.14
CA LEU A 172 -2.74 8.02 -20.81
C LEU A 172 -1.22 8.19 -20.92
N LEU A 173 -0.45 7.17 -20.50
CA LEU A 173 1.01 7.19 -20.64
C LEU A 173 1.44 7.30 -22.11
N GLN A 174 0.80 6.55 -23.00
CA GLN A 174 1.03 6.64 -24.46
C GLN A 174 0.67 8.02 -25.01
N GLY A 175 -0.45 8.60 -24.55
CA GLY A 175 -0.85 9.97 -24.91
C GLY A 175 0.21 11.00 -24.50
N MET A 176 0.78 10.89 -23.31
CA MET A 176 1.86 11.76 -22.84
C MET A 176 3.14 11.61 -23.67
N ALA A 177 3.51 10.38 -24.04
CA ALA A 177 4.72 10.11 -24.83
C ALA A 177 4.69 10.74 -26.23
N GLY A 178 3.50 10.95 -26.80
CA GLY A 178 3.30 11.64 -28.06
C GLY A 178 3.23 13.17 -27.96
N TYR A 179 3.23 13.71 -26.74
CA TYR A 179 3.18 15.15 -26.50
C TYR A 179 4.60 15.75 -26.60
N THR A 180 4.85 16.52 -27.66
CA THR A 180 6.02 17.39 -27.80
C THR A 180 5.54 18.81 -27.52
N GLY A 181 5.82 19.29 -26.30
CA GLY A 181 5.47 20.65 -25.85
C GLY A 181 6.15 21.73 -26.63
#